data_91b7b44a9363bae9560a8195df6fb255
#
_entry.id   91b7b44a9363bae9560a8195df6fb255
#
_cell.length_a   1.000
_cell.length_b   1.000
_cell.length_c   1.000
_cell.angle_alpha   90.00
_cell.angle_beta   90.00
_cell.angle_gamma   90.00
#
_symmetry.space_group_name_H-M   'P 1'
#
loop_
_entity.id
_entity.type
_entity.pdbx_description
1 polymer ?
#
loop_
_entity_poly.entity_id
_entity_poly.type
_entity_poly.pdbx_seq_one_letter_code
_entity_poly.pdbx_strand_id
1 'polypeptide(L)'
;GKAEGSVAYTFSDERIEVYKRLIVSADGKKLLGAVLVGDCSDYDTLLQYFLNDIDLPANPESLVLPYSVGEAPSLGAAALPASATICSCHNVSKGDIVASLDAGSCSLADVKSETKAASGCGGCAALLKSIVDHEMAARGLEVNTSICEHFAYTRQELFHLIKVGRIKSFDVLLEKHGSGRGCDICKPAAGSILASLWNDYVLKEKHVGLQDTNDTFLANMQKNGTYSVVPRIAGGEVTPDKLIVLGQVAKKYNLYTKITGGQRIDLFGARVQHLPAIWRELVDAGFETGHAYGKALRTVKSCVGSTWCRYGVQDSMAMAIYVENRYKGLRSPHKFKSAVSGCTRECAEAQSKDFGIIATENGWNLFVGGNGGMKPRHADL
;
A
#
# COMPACT_ATOMS: atom_id res chain seq x y z
N GLY A 1 -18.90 -3.94 -9.28
CA GLY A 1 -20.05 -4.25 -10.09
C GLY A 1 -20.10 -5.73 -10.43
N LYS A 2 -21.28 -6.30 -10.46
CA LYS A 2 -21.47 -7.71 -10.86
C LYS A 2 -21.38 -7.77 -12.40
N ALA A 3 -20.37 -8.44 -12.93
CA ALA A 3 -20.42 -8.86 -14.32
C ALA A 3 -21.60 -9.84 -14.48
N GLU A 4 -22.35 -9.75 -15.56
CA GLU A 4 -23.50 -10.61 -15.81
C GLU A 4 -23.07 -12.08 -15.77
N GLY A 5 -23.73 -12.89 -14.94
CA GLY A 5 -23.41 -14.31 -14.74
C GLY A 5 -22.21 -14.58 -13.81
N SER A 6 -21.54 -13.57 -13.25
CA SER A 6 -20.41 -13.80 -12.33
C SER A 6 -20.85 -14.48 -11.02
N VAL A 7 -19.97 -15.34 -10.48
CA VAL A 7 -20.17 -16.04 -9.20
C VAL A 7 -19.29 -15.38 -8.14
N ALA A 8 -19.82 -15.22 -6.93
CA ALA A 8 -19.06 -14.67 -5.80
C ALA A 8 -18.90 -15.72 -4.70
N TYR A 9 -17.67 -15.93 -4.26
CA TYR A 9 -17.33 -16.73 -3.08
C TYR A 9 -16.96 -15.77 -1.95
N THR A 10 -17.59 -15.93 -0.79
CA THR A 10 -17.34 -15.08 0.37
C THR A 10 -17.03 -15.93 1.59
N PHE A 11 -15.95 -15.60 2.26
CA PHE A 11 -15.61 -16.12 3.59
C PHE A 11 -15.60 -14.94 4.57
N SER A 12 -16.27 -15.12 5.71
CA SER A 12 -16.28 -14.13 6.80
C SER A 12 -16.19 -14.85 8.13
N ASP A 13 -15.25 -14.41 8.97
CA ASP A 13 -15.11 -14.86 10.36
C ASP A 13 -14.95 -13.64 11.25
N GLU A 14 -16.03 -13.28 11.95
CA GLU A 14 -16.07 -12.11 12.84
C GLU A 14 -15.16 -12.27 14.06
N ARG A 15 -14.89 -13.49 14.49
CA ARG A 15 -14.05 -13.77 15.67
C ARG A 15 -12.59 -13.43 15.44
N ILE A 16 -12.10 -13.64 14.22
CA ILE A 16 -10.71 -13.33 13.81
C ILE A 16 -10.64 -12.10 12.91
N GLU A 17 -11.77 -11.40 12.72
CA GLU A 17 -11.88 -10.18 11.92
C GLU A 17 -11.37 -10.35 10.48
N VAL A 18 -11.72 -11.49 9.84
CA VAL A 18 -11.34 -11.80 8.46
C VAL A 18 -12.55 -11.77 7.55
N TYR A 19 -12.43 -11.04 6.45
CA TYR A 19 -13.37 -11.05 5.33
C TYR A 19 -12.61 -11.23 4.02
N LYS A 20 -12.98 -12.25 3.25
CA LYS A 20 -12.41 -12.54 1.93
C LYS A 20 -13.55 -12.75 0.93
N ARG A 21 -13.45 -12.11 -0.23
CA ARG A 21 -14.43 -12.27 -1.30
C ARG A 21 -13.74 -12.36 -2.64
N LEU A 22 -14.07 -13.41 -3.41
CA LEU A 22 -13.67 -13.57 -4.80
C LEU A 22 -14.88 -13.36 -5.70
N ILE A 23 -14.66 -12.75 -6.86
CA ILE A 23 -15.63 -12.68 -7.95
C ILE A 23 -14.99 -13.38 -9.13
N VAL A 24 -15.64 -14.42 -9.62
CA VAL A 24 -15.15 -15.25 -10.73
C VAL A 24 -16.10 -15.19 -11.92
N SER A 25 -15.60 -15.54 -13.10
CA SER A 25 -16.40 -15.65 -14.32
C SER A 25 -17.53 -16.68 -14.18
N ALA A 26 -18.53 -16.61 -15.05
CA ALA A 26 -19.69 -17.51 -15.03
C ALA A 26 -19.30 -18.99 -15.17
N ASP A 27 -18.22 -19.30 -15.88
CA ASP A 27 -17.67 -20.64 -16.04
C ASP A 27 -16.72 -21.06 -14.88
N GLY A 28 -16.52 -20.19 -13.89
CA GLY A 28 -15.67 -20.45 -12.74
C GLY A 28 -14.17 -20.40 -13.00
N LYS A 29 -13.74 -20.12 -14.23
CA LYS A 29 -12.32 -20.28 -14.62
C LYS A 29 -11.46 -19.04 -14.40
N LYS A 30 -12.04 -17.85 -14.40
CA LYS A 30 -11.25 -16.60 -14.34
C LYS A 30 -11.58 -15.78 -13.12
N LEU A 31 -10.54 -15.23 -12.49
CA LEU A 31 -10.70 -14.26 -11.40
C LEU A 31 -11.03 -12.90 -11.98
N LEU A 32 -12.20 -12.36 -11.65
CA LEU A 32 -12.66 -11.03 -12.06
C LEU A 32 -12.35 -9.97 -11.01
N GLY A 33 -12.11 -10.37 -9.77
CA GLY A 33 -11.75 -9.48 -8.69
C GLY A 33 -11.71 -10.17 -7.34
N ALA A 34 -11.03 -9.56 -6.38
CA ALA A 34 -10.96 -10.04 -5.00
C ALA A 34 -10.93 -8.88 -4.01
N VAL A 35 -11.47 -9.12 -2.82
CA VAL A 35 -11.37 -8.24 -1.65
C VAL A 35 -10.91 -9.08 -0.47
N LEU A 36 -9.85 -8.64 0.19
CA LEU A 36 -9.30 -9.27 1.39
C LEU A 36 -9.23 -8.22 2.50
N VAL A 37 -9.76 -8.55 3.66
CA VAL A 37 -9.70 -7.72 4.88
C VAL A 37 -9.28 -8.60 6.04
N GLY A 38 -8.39 -8.14 6.89
CA GLY A 38 -7.79 -8.91 7.97
C GLY A 38 -6.64 -9.77 7.47
N ASP A 39 -6.89 -11.00 7.09
CA ASP A 39 -5.88 -11.87 6.45
C ASP A 39 -5.78 -11.60 4.96
N CYS A 40 -4.65 -11.03 4.54
CA CYS A 40 -4.32 -10.72 3.15
C CYS A 40 -3.18 -11.59 2.60
N SER A 41 -2.89 -12.74 3.20
CA SER A 41 -1.79 -13.62 2.80
C SER A 41 -1.89 -14.09 1.34
N ASP A 42 -3.10 -14.26 0.83
CA ASP A 42 -3.36 -14.74 -0.53
C ASP A 42 -3.32 -13.62 -1.60
N TYR A 43 -3.08 -12.37 -1.21
CA TYR A 43 -3.16 -11.22 -2.11
C TYR A 43 -2.27 -11.38 -3.36
N ASP A 44 -1.00 -11.75 -3.16
CA ASP A 44 -0.05 -11.86 -4.28
C ASP A 44 -0.45 -12.96 -5.25
N THR A 45 -0.94 -14.08 -4.74
CA THR A 45 -1.45 -15.22 -5.55
C THR A 45 -2.67 -14.80 -6.37
N LEU A 46 -3.67 -14.20 -5.72
CA LEU A 46 -4.88 -13.72 -6.39
C LEU A 46 -4.58 -12.65 -7.44
N LEU A 47 -3.63 -11.77 -7.16
CA LEU A 47 -3.18 -10.75 -8.11
C LEU A 47 -2.61 -11.38 -9.38
N GLN A 48 -1.88 -12.50 -9.27
CA GLN A 48 -1.34 -13.21 -10.44
C GLN A 48 -2.43 -13.87 -11.28
N TYR A 49 -3.41 -14.50 -10.66
CA TYR A 49 -4.57 -15.02 -11.38
C TYR A 49 -5.26 -13.90 -12.18
N PHE A 50 -5.42 -12.74 -11.57
CA PHE A 50 -6.11 -11.61 -12.18
C PHE A 50 -5.29 -10.93 -13.30
N LEU A 51 -4.00 -10.67 -13.08
CA LEU A 51 -3.17 -9.92 -14.03
C LEU A 51 -2.77 -10.73 -15.26
N ASN A 52 -2.54 -12.03 -15.08
CA ASN A 52 -2.01 -12.91 -16.13
C ASN A 52 -3.08 -13.79 -16.76
N ASP A 53 -4.35 -13.56 -16.44
CA ASP A 53 -5.48 -14.30 -16.98
C ASP A 53 -5.31 -15.83 -16.86
N ILE A 54 -4.76 -16.28 -15.71
CA ILE A 54 -4.52 -17.69 -15.41
C ILE A 54 -5.85 -18.36 -15.03
N ASP A 55 -6.08 -19.61 -15.44
CA ASP A 55 -7.24 -20.35 -15.03
C ASP A 55 -7.20 -20.68 -13.53
N LEU A 56 -8.33 -20.46 -12.88
CA LEU A 56 -8.51 -20.80 -11.46
C LEU A 56 -8.52 -22.34 -11.28
N PRO A 57 -8.18 -22.82 -10.05
CA PRO A 57 -8.34 -24.23 -9.72
C PRO A 57 -9.80 -24.66 -9.85
N ALA A 58 -10.05 -25.97 -9.94
CA ALA A 58 -11.39 -26.53 -10.07
C ALA A 58 -12.35 -26.12 -8.94
N ASN A 59 -11.79 -25.81 -7.75
CA ASN A 59 -12.52 -25.32 -6.58
C ASN A 59 -12.00 -23.92 -6.21
N PRO A 60 -12.48 -22.84 -6.85
CA PRO A 60 -12.00 -21.48 -6.62
C PRO A 60 -12.19 -20.99 -5.17
N GLU A 61 -13.20 -21.51 -4.47
CA GLU A 61 -13.46 -21.21 -3.06
C GLU A 61 -12.29 -21.59 -2.14
N SER A 62 -11.47 -22.58 -2.54
CA SER A 62 -10.28 -22.98 -1.79
C SER A 62 -9.25 -21.86 -1.64
N LEU A 63 -9.29 -20.85 -2.52
CA LEU A 63 -8.40 -19.69 -2.47
C LEU A 63 -8.74 -18.67 -1.35
N VAL A 64 -9.87 -18.82 -0.68
CA VAL A 64 -10.30 -17.91 0.42
C VAL A 64 -10.61 -18.62 1.71
N LEU A 65 -10.75 -19.95 1.68
CA LEU A 65 -11.01 -20.73 2.89
C LEU A 65 -9.73 -20.87 3.73
N PRO A 66 -9.84 -20.87 5.07
CA PRO A 66 -8.70 -21.18 5.93
C PRO A 66 -8.24 -22.61 5.69
N TYR A 67 -6.95 -22.79 5.53
CA TYR A 67 -6.40 -24.14 5.31
C TYR A 67 -6.53 -25.00 6.56
N SER A 68 -7.26 -26.09 6.44
CA SER A 68 -7.13 -27.22 7.34
C SER A 68 -6.05 -28.15 6.78
N VAL A 69 -4.93 -28.24 7.47
CA VAL A 69 -3.83 -29.21 7.27
C VAL A 69 -3.82 -29.89 5.87
N GLY A 70 -3.18 -29.24 4.90
CA GLY A 70 -3.06 -29.69 3.53
C GLY A 70 -2.58 -28.52 2.66
N GLU A 71 -1.80 -28.77 1.65
CA GLU A 71 -1.13 -27.77 0.82
C GLU A 71 -2.08 -26.64 0.37
N ALA A 72 -1.73 -25.40 0.71
CA ALA A 72 -2.33 -24.23 0.11
C ALA A 72 -2.21 -24.32 -1.42
N PRO A 73 -3.27 -24.10 -2.20
CA PRO A 73 -3.16 -23.96 -3.64
C PRO A 73 -2.43 -22.65 -3.93
N SER A 74 -1.11 -22.63 -3.74
CA SER A 74 -0.31 -21.49 -4.11
C SER A 74 0.09 -21.64 -5.57
N LEU A 75 -0.29 -20.66 -6.40
CA LEU A 75 0.53 -20.32 -7.56
C LEU A 75 1.85 -19.79 -7.02
N GLY A 76 2.67 -20.69 -6.48
CA GLY A 76 4.04 -20.33 -6.14
C GLY A 76 4.75 -19.78 -7.36
N ALA A 77 5.85 -19.08 -7.14
CA ALA A 77 6.71 -18.57 -8.21
C ALA A 77 6.99 -19.60 -9.32
N ALA A 78 7.00 -20.90 -8.97
CA ALA A 78 7.17 -22.03 -9.88
C ALA A 78 6.04 -22.14 -10.93
N ALA A 79 4.80 -21.97 -10.55
CA ALA A 79 3.63 -22.21 -11.40
C ALA A 79 3.34 -21.06 -12.39
N LEU A 80 3.98 -19.92 -12.25
CA LEU A 80 3.84 -18.81 -13.19
C LEU A 80 4.52 -19.14 -14.53
N PRO A 81 3.82 -18.96 -15.68
CA PRO A 81 4.43 -19.17 -16.98
C PRO A 81 5.54 -18.11 -17.23
N ALA A 82 6.53 -18.45 -18.05
CA ALA A 82 7.62 -17.53 -18.39
C ALA A 82 7.13 -16.20 -18.99
N SER A 83 6.00 -16.22 -19.69
CA SER A 83 5.35 -15.03 -20.27
C SER A 83 4.61 -14.17 -19.25
N ALA A 84 4.45 -14.63 -17.98
CA ALA A 84 3.71 -13.87 -16.96
C ALA A 84 4.35 -12.51 -16.71
N THR A 85 3.60 -11.45 -16.86
CA THR A 85 4.04 -10.07 -16.55
C THR A 85 4.17 -9.88 -15.05
N ILE A 86 5.39 -9.69 -14.57
CA ILE A 86 5.72 -9.48 -13.16
C ILE A 86 5.75 -7.98 -12.84
N CYS A 87 6.41 -7.19 -13.67
CA CYS A 87 6.50 -5.75 -13.51
C CYS A 87 5.85 -5.03 -14.69
N SER A 88 4.64 -4.52 -14.50
CA SER A 88 3.93 -3.76 -15.53
C SER A 88 4.50 -2.37 -15.80
N CYS A 89 5.22 -1.77 -14.82
CA CYS A 89 5.86 -0.47 -15.03
C CYS A 89 7.01 -0.50 -16.06
N HIS A 90 7.72 -1.62 -16.11
CA HIS A 90 8.88 -1.82 -16.99
C HIS A 90 8.67 -2.98 -17.96
N ASN A 91 7.46 -3.53 -18.03
CA ASN A 91 7.07 -4.64 -18.89
C ASN A 91 8.02 -5.85 -18.78
N VAL A 92 8.35 -6.24 -17.51
CA VAL A 92 9.26 -7.36 -17.23
C VAL A 92 8.45 -8.61 -16.96
N SER A 93 8.72 -9.68 -17.70
CA SER A 93 8.12 -11.00 -17.52
C SER A 93 8.92 -11.87 -16.54
N LYS A 94 8.35 -13.01 -16.13
CA LYS A 94 9.10 -14.04 -15.39
C LYS A 94 10.30 -14.55 -16.20
N GLY A 95 10.13 -14.72 -17.50
CA GLY A 95 11.20 -15.15 -18.41
C GLY A 95 12.40 -14.19 -18.40
N ASP A 96 12.16 -12.88 -18.39
CA ASP A 96 13.24 -11.88 -18.31
C ASP A 96 14.01 -11.98 -16.98
N ILE A 97 13.30 -12.25 -15.89
CA ILE A 97 13.92 -12.44 -14.55
C ILE A 97 14.79 -13.70 -14.55
N VAL A 98 14.28 -14.80 -15.09
CA VAL A 98 15.03 -16.07 -15.20
C VAL A 98 16.25 -15.90 -16.09
N ALA A 99 16.10 -15.23 -17.25
CA ALA A 99 17.22 -14.94 -18.16
C ALA A 99 18.31 -14.10 -17.49
N SER A 100 17.94 -13.11 -16.66
CA SER A 100 18.90 -12.33 -15.88
C SER A 100 19.69 -13.20 -14.90
N LEU A 101 19.03 -14.15 -14.21
CA LEU A 101 19.71 -15.09 -13.32
C LEU A 101 20.63 -16.04 -14.09
N ASP A 102 20.23 -16.53 -15.26
CA ASP A 102 21.03 -17.38 -16.13
C ASP A 102 22.23 -16.62 -16.73
N ALA A 103 22.11 -15.31 -16.91
CA ALA A 103 23.20 -14.43 -17.34
C ALA A 103 24.21 -14.10 -16.21
N GLY A 104 23.97 -14.57 -14.97
CA GLY A 104 24.90 -14.44 -13.85
C GLY A 104 24.49 -13.49 -12.75
N SER A 105 23.25 -12.96 -12.74
CA SER A 105 22.73 -12.25 -11.58
C SER A 105 22.64 -13.20 -10.38
N CYS A 106 23.28 -12.82 -9.26
CA CYS A 106 23.37 -13.67 -8.08
C CYS A 106 22.55 -13.14 -6.88
N SER A 107 21.81 -12.05 -7.08
CA SER A 107 21.03 -11.43 -6.00
C SER A 107 19.79 -10.73 -6.57
N LEU A 108 18.82 -10.47 -5.67
CA LEU A 108 17.67 -9.63 -5.99
C LEU A 108 18.08 -8.23 -6.46
N ALA A 109 19.20 -7.70 -5.95
CA ALA A 109 19.70 -6.38 -6.33
C ALA A 109 20.21 -6.38 -7.78
N ASP A 110 20.91 -7.43 -8.20
CA ASP A 110 21.42 -7.58 -9.56
C ASP A 110 20.26 -7.68 -10.56
N VAL A 111 19.27 -8.53 -10.28
CA VAL A 111 18.06 -8.68 -11.09
C VAL A 111 17.30 -7.36 -11.24
N LYS A 112 17.17 -6.58 -10.14
CA LYS A 112 16.56 -5.24 -10.19
C LYS A 112 17.37 -4.26 -11.04
N SER A 113 18.69 -4.31 -10.95
CA SER A 113 19.59 -3.43 -11.72
C SER A 113 19.48 -3.69 -13.21
N GLU A 114 19.43 -4.95 -13.60
CA GLU A 114 19.41 -5.39 -14.99
C GLU A 114 18.03 -5.24 -15.62
N THR A 115 16.99 -5.79 -14.98
CA THR A 115 15.62 -5.79 -15.52
C THR A 115 14.82 -4.52 -15.23
N LYS A 116 15.26 -3.72 -14.26
CA LYS A 116 14.53 -2.59 -13.67
C LYS A 116 13.19 -2.97 -12.99
N ALA A 117 12.93 -4.25 -12.81
CA ALA A 117 11.76 -4.71 -12.07
C ALA A 117 11.78 -4.15 -10.63
N ALA A 118 10.64 -3.72 -10.14
CA ALA A 118 10.45 -3.10 -8.82
C ALA A 118 11.23 -1.78 -8.58
N SER A 119 11.84 -1.18 -9.60
CA SER A 119 12.52 0.12 -9.49
C SER A 119 11.58 1.32 -9.67
N GLY A 120 10.37 1.10 -10.20
CA GLY A 120 9.35 2.13 -10.40
C GLY A 120 8.40 2.24 -9.19
N CYS A 121 7.16 1.76 -9.33
CA CYS A 121 6.14 1.85 -8.27
C CYS A 121 6.38 0.92 -7.07
N GLY A 122 7.29 -0.06 -7.19
CA GLY A 122 7.61 -1.03 -6.14
C GLY A 122 6.54 -2.12 -5.91
N GLY A 123 5.42 -2.09 -6.61
CA GLY A 123 4.29 -3.01 -6.41
C GLY A 123 4.62 -4.47 -6.63
N CYS A 124 5.52 -4.77 -7.56
CA CYS A 124 5.95 -6.15 -7.86
C CYS A 124 7.12 -6.65 -6.97
N ALA A 125 7.59 -5.86 -5.99
CA ALA A 125 8.81 -6.19 -5.24
C ALA A 125 8.72 -7.52 -4.47
N ALA A 126 7.56 -7.82 -3.88
CA ALA A 126 7.35 -9.06 -3.11
C ALA A 126 7.35 -10.29 -4.03
N LEU A 127 6.62 -10.20 -5.14
CA LEU A 127 6.55 -11.29 -6.13
C LEU A 127 7.90 -11.49 -6.82
N LEU A 128 8.58 -10.39 -7.22
CA LEU A 128 9.92 -10.47 -7.78
C LEU A 128 10.87 -11.21 -6.83
N LYS A 129 10.85 -10.85 -5.53
CA LYS A 129 11.65 -11.55 -4.51
C LYS A 129 11.31 -13.03 -4.46
N SER A 130 10.03 -13.38 -4.42
CA SER A 130 9.58 -14.77 -4.36
C SER A 130 10.06 -15.60 -5.58
N ILE A 131 10.04 -14.99 -6.79
CA ILE A 131 10.54 -15.65 -8.00
C ILE A 131 12.06 -15.83 -7.92
N VAL A 132 12.79 -14.78 -7.58
CA VAL A 132 14.24 -14.83 -7.46
C VAL A 132 14.67 -15.86 -6.40
N ASP A 133 14.04 -15.85 -5.23
CA ASP A 133 14.32 -16.80 -4.14
C ASP A 133 14.08 -18.24 -4.59
N HIS A 134 12.97 -18.50 -5.28
CA HIS A 134 12.64 -19.84 -5.82
C HIS A 134 13.67 -20.30 -6.85
N GLU A 135 13.98 -19.44 -7.82
CA GLU A 135 14.92 -19.76 -8.90
C GLU A 135 16.36 -19.92 -8.37
N MET A 136 16.76 -19.13 -7.37
CA MET A 136 18.05 -19.29 -6.69
C MET A 136 18.12 -20.61 -5.92
N ALA A 137 17.06 -20.95 -5.17
CA ALA A 137 16.99 -22.23 -4.44
C ALA A 137 17.04 -23.44 -5.41
N ALA A 138 16.35 -23.36 -6.56
CA ALA A 138 16.39 -24.38 -7.61
C ALA A 138 17.82 -24.57 -8.19
N ARG A 139 18.65 -23.54 -8.16
CA ARG A 139 20.07 -23.55 -8.56
C ARG A 139 21.03 -23.93 -7.43
N GLY A 140 20.52 -24.28 -6.23
CA GLY A 140 21.31 -24.62 -5.06
C GLY A 140 22.02 -23.44 -4.39
N LEU A 141 21.57 -22.20 -4.66
CA LEU A 141 22.10 -20.99 -4.04
C LEU A 141 21.35 -20.70 -2.73
N GLU A 142 22.09 -20.16 -1.74
CA GLU A 142 21.50 -19.79 -0.45
C GLU A 142 20.55 -18.59 -0.58
N VAL A 143 19.36 -18.72 0.01
CA VAL A 143 18.33 -17.69 -0.04
C VAL A 143 18.12 -17.07 1.32
N ASN A 144 18.34 -15.75 1.44
CA ASN A 144 18.06 -15.00 2.66
C ASN A 144 16.59 -14.52 2.66
N THR A 145 15.77 -15.11 3.53
CA THR A 145 14.34 -14.76 3.69
C THR A 145 14.06 -13.72 4.79
N SER A 146 15.10 -13.26 5.49
CA SER A 146 14.99 -12.27 6.57
C SER A 146 14.37 -10.96 6.06
N ILE A 147 13.58 -10.30 6.91
CA ILE A 147 13.01 -8.98 6.57
C ILE A 147 14.11 -7.91 6.45
N CYS A 148 15.15 -8.00 7.29
CA CYS A 148 16.35 -7.16 7.29
C CYS A 148 17.42 -7.75 8.20
N GLU A 149 18.59 -7.11 8.28
CA GLU A 149 19.70 -7.51 9.17
C GLU A 149 19.37 -7.51 10.67
N HIS A 150 18.34 -6.76 11.09
CA HIS A 150 17.94 -6.67 12.49
C HIS A 150 17.01 -7.81 12.95
N PHE A 151 16.33 -8.47 12.00
CA PHE A 151 15.40 -9.57 12.28
C PHE A 151 15.60 -10.69 11.27
N ALA A 152 16.09 -11.84 11.74
CA ALA A 152 16.25 -13.05 10.94
C ALA A 152 14.92 -13.78 10.69
N TYR A 153 13.84 -13.04 10.50
CA TYR A 153 12.48 -13.53 10.33
C TYR A 153 11.83 -12.88 9.12
N THR A 154 10.91 -13.58 8.48
CA THR A 154 10.00 -13.01 7.51
C THR A 154 8.97 -12.11 8.21
N ARG A 155 8.25 -11.27 7.45
CA ARG A 155 7.16 -10.47 8.00
C ARG A 155 6.06 -11.34 8.64
N GLN A 156 5.78 -12.50 8.05
CA GLN A 156 4.75 -13.42 8.54
C GLN A 156 5.16 -14.07 9.86
N GLU A 157 6.41 -14.50 9.98
CA GLU A 157 6.95 -15.03 11.24
C GLU A 157 6.94 -13.97 12.33
N LEU A 158 7.33 -12.72 12.02
CA LEU A 158 7.23 -11.61 12.96
C LEU A 158 5.78 -11.37 13.43
N PHE A 159 4.81 -11.47 12.52
CA PHE A 159 3.39 -11.38 12.88
C PHE A 159 3.01 -12.46 13.90
N HIS A 160 3.41 -13.70 13.67
CA HIS A 160 3.14 -14.81 14.59
C HIS A 160 3.83 -14.63 15.94
N LEU A 161 5.11 -14.22 15.95
CA LEU A 161 5.86 -13.96 17.19
C LEU A 161 5.20 -12.86 18.02
N ILE A 162 4.80 -11.77 17.38
CA ILE A 162 4.11 -10.65 18.03
C ILE A 162 2.76 -11.11 18.61
N LYS A 163 1.97 -11.86 17.83
CA LYS A 163 0.65 -12.34 18.23
C LYS A 163 0.74 -13.32 19.40
N VAL A 164 1.58 -14.36 19.29
CA VAL A 164 1.74 -15.39 20.32
C VAL A 164 2.40 -14.83 21.58
N GLY A 165 3.46 -14.04 21.41
CA GLY A 165 4.16 -13.39 22.52
C GLY A 165 3.42 -12.21 23.15
N ARG A 166 2.25 -11.83 22.60
CA ARG A 166 1.46 -10.64 23.00
C ARG A 166 2.32 -9.38 23.10
N ILE A 167 3.27 -9.23 22.17
CA ILE A 167 4.22 -8.13 22.17
C ILE A 167 3.47 -6.85 21.75
N LYS A 168 3.62 -5.77 22.52
CA LYS A 168 2.87 -4.51 22.32
C LYS A 168 3.75 -3.30 22.00
N SER A 169 5.06 -3.50 21.84
CA SER A 169 5.97 -2.42 21.47
C SER A 169 7.10 -2.94 20.60
N PHE A 170 7.68 -2.04 19.79
CA PHE A 170 8.85 -2.36 18.97
C PHE A 170 10.08 -2.69 19.80
N ASP A 171 10.28 -1.98 20.92
CA ASP A 171 11.44 -2.19 21.77
C ASP A 171 11.46 -3.60 22.37
N VAL A 172 10.32 -4.08 22.85
CA VAL A 172 10.19 -5.45 23.36
C VAL A 172 10.36 -6.48 22.23
N LEU A 173 9.88 -6.18 21.02
CA LEU A 173 10.10 -7.05 19.86
C LEU A 173 11.59 -7.15 19.53
N LEU A 174 12.27 -6.01 19.50
CA LEU A 174 13.70 -5.93 19.19
C LEU A 174 14.55 -6.64 20.25
N GLU A 175 14.25 -6.43 21.53
CA GLU A 175 14.94 -7.07 22.66
C GLU A 175 14.81 -8.60 22.62
N LYS A 176 13.62 -9.12 22.32
CA LYS A 176 13.37 -10.58 22.38
C LYS A 176 13.78 -11.32 21.12
N HIS A 177 13.65 -10.71 19.96
CA HIS A 177 13.72 -11.38 18.67
C HIS A 177 14.60 -10.68 17.64
N GLY A 178 15.17 -9.54 17.97
CA GLY A 178 15.97 -8.75 17.04
C GLY A 178 17.38 -8.45 17.54
N SER A 179 18.07 -7.61 16.79
CA SER A 179 19.40 -7.10 17.10
C SER A 179 19.54 -5.62 16.69
N GLY A 180 20.51 -4.93 17.29
CA GLY A 180 20.81 -3.54 16.94
C GLY A 180 19.70 -2.55 17.34
N ARG A 181 19.40 -1.58 16.45
CA ARG A 181 18.46 -0.47 16.71
C ARG A 181 17.24 -0.45 15.79
N GLY A 182 17.14 -1.40 14.86
CA GLY A 182 16.14 -1.40 13.80
C GLY A 182 16.46 -0.39 12.67
N CYS A 183 15.80 -0.56 11.54
CA CYS A 183 15.98 0.24 10.33
C CYS A 183 14.63 0.66 9.69
N ASP A 184 14.71 1.41 8.58
CA ASP A 184 13.55 1.89 7.83
C ASP A 184 12.71 0.77 7.17
N ILE A 185 13.16 -0.48 7.25
CA ILE A 185 12.40 -1.64 6.79
C ILE A 185 11.62 -2.26 7.96
N CYS A 186 12.30 -2.63 9.04
CA CYS A 186 11.67 -3.35 10.14
C CYS A 186 10.78 -2.47 11.02
N LYS A 187 11.16 -1.20 11.25
CA LYS A 187 10.35 -0.28 12.06
C LYS A 187 8.93 -0.10 11.51
N PRO A 188 8.72 0.34 10.26
CA PRO A 188 7.38 0.50 9.73
C PRO A 188 6.66 -0.84 9.50
N ALA A 189 7.39 -1.92 9.21
CA ALA A 189 6.79 -3.25 9.11
C ALA A 189 6.24 -3.74 10.45
N ALA A 190 7.05 -3.63 11.53
CA ALA A 190 6.60 -3.95 12.88
C ALA A 190 5.49 -3.00 13.36
N GLY A 191 5.59 -1.70 13.07
CA GLY A 191 4.54 -0.71 13.35
C GLY A 191 3.21 -1.10 12.72
N SER A 192 3.21 -1.53 11.46
CA SER A 192 2.03 -2.04 10.75
C SER A 192 1.45 -3.30 11.38
N ILE A 193 2.30 -4.27 11.76
CA ILE A 193 1.87 -5.50 12.43
C ILE A 193 1.25 -5.19 13.80
N LEU A 194 1.91 -4.37 14.61
CA LEU A 194 1.43 -3.97 15.92
C LEU A 194 0.10 -3.22 15.84
N ALA A 195 -0.06 -2.34 14.84
CA ALA A 195 -1.31 -1.60 14.60
C ALA A 195 -2.45 -2.53 14.17
N SER A 196 -2.19 -3.55 13.36
CA SER A 196 -3.21 -4.52 12.92
C SER A 196 -3.66 -5.46 14.04
N LEU A 197 -2.75 -5.81 14.96
CA LEU A 197 -3.07 -6.67 16.11
C LEU A 197 -3.62 -5.89 17.32
N TRP A 198 -3.15 -4.65 17.51
CA TRP A 198 -3.46 -3.81 18.66
C TRP A 198 -3.94 -2.45 18.16
N ASN A 199 -5.19 -2.37 17.80
CA ASN A 199 -5.79 -1.24 17.09
C ASN A 199 -5.49 0.15 17.72
N ASP A 200 -5.37 0.25 19.05
CA ASP A 200 -5.04 1.49 19.77
C ASP A 200 -3.56 1.92 19.58
N TYR A 201 -2.70 1.00 19.12
CA TYR A 201 -1.27 1.25 18.94
C TYR A 201 -1.00 2.46 18.02
N VAL A 202 -1.72 2.56 16.93
CA VAL A 202 -1.58 3.61 15.92
C VAL A 202 -1.82 5.02 16.46
N LEU A 203 -2.60 5.14 17.54
CA LEU A 203 -2.97 6.41 18.18
C LEU A 203 -1.94 6.92 19.20
N LYS A 204 -0.95 6.12 19.53
CA LYS A 204 0.04 6.48 20.56
C LYS A 204 1.18 7.30 19.97
N GLU A 205 1.33 8.53 20.44
CA GLU A 205 2.37 9.47 19.98
C GLU A 205 3.79 8.87 20.02
N LYS A 206 4.12 8.10 21.05
CA LYS A 206 5.43 7.44 21.20
C LYS A 206 5.81 6.51 20.04
N HIS A 207 4.86 6.12 19.20
CA HIS A 207 5.09 5.22 18.06
C HIS A 207 5.28 5.97 16.73
N VAL A 208 5.26 7.31 16.72
CA VAL A 208 5.47 8.12 15.51
C VAL A 208 6.78 7.77 14.80
N GLY A 209 7.85 7.50 15.56
CA GLY A 209 9.15 7.11 14.99
C GLY A 209 9.17 5.75 14.27
N LEU A 210 8.08 4.97 14.36
CA LEU A 210 7.93 3.68 13.67
C LEU A 210 7.07 3.79 12.41
N GLN A 211 6.47 4.94 12.15
CA GLN A 211 5.64 5.15 10.97
C GLN A 211 6.50 5.15 9.69
N ASP A 212 5.89 4.69 8.60
CA ASP A 212 6.49 4.77 7.27
C ASP A 212 6.32 6.20 6.75
N THR A 213 7.34 7.03 6.86
CA THR A 213 7.33 8.41 6.37
C THR A 213 7.44 8.47 4.86
N ASN A 214 8.13 7.49 4.27
CA ASN A 214 8.37 7.44 2.83
C ASN A 214 9.15 8.64 2.27
N ASP A 215 9.64 9.49 3.14
CA ASP A 215 10.37 10.72 2.81
C ASP A 215 11.87 10.54 2.96
N THR A 216 12.38 9.34 2.66
CA THR A 216 13.78 9.26 2.30
C THR A 216 13.94 10.08 1.02
N PHE A 217 14.90 11.00 0.99
CA PHE A 217 15.10 11.91 -0.14
C PHE A 217 15.22 11.19 -1.49
N LEU A 218 15.62 9.91 -1.53
CA LEU A 218 15.71 9.08 -2.72
C LEU A 218 14.32 8.67 -3.25
N ALA A 219 13.33 8.48 -2.40
CA ALA A 219 11.97 8.11 -2.81
C ALA A 219 11.28 9.24 -3.57
N ASN A 220 11.66 10.47 -3.29
CA ASN A 220 11.09 11.68 -3.89
C ASN A 220 11.93 12.24 -5.03
N MET A 221 12.97 11.55 -5.46
CA MET A 221 13.84 11.99 -6.56
C MET A 221 13.10 11.95 -7.89
N GLN A 222 13.27 13.01 -8.68
CA GLN A 222 12.69 13.19 -10.00
C GLN A 222 13.67 12.84 -11.11
N LYS A 223 13.16 12.67 -12.34
CA LYS A 223 13.99 12.28 -13.50
C LYS A 223 15.17 13.19 -13.79
N ASN A 224 15.05 14.47 -13.47
CA ASN A 224 16.09 15.48 -13.67
C ASN A 224 17.07 15.59 -12.49
N GLY A 225 17.02 14.68 -11.51
CA GLY A 225 17.88 14.68 -10.33
C GLY A 225 17.47 15.68 -9.23
N THR A 226 16.38 16.41 -9.41
CA THR A 226 15.77 17.22 -8.34
C THR A 226 14.81 16.41 -7.50
N TYR A 227 14.23 17.03 -6.48
CA TYR A 227 13.34 16.34 -5.53
C TYR A 227 11.99 17.02 -5.46
N SER A 228 10.94 16.23 -5.17
CA SER A 228 9.64 16.75 -4.79
C SER A 228 9.53 16.85 -3.27
N VAL A 229 8.90 17.90 -2.79
CA VAL A 229 8.50 18.07 -1.40
C VAL A 229 6.98 18.05 -1.33
N VAL A 230 6.44 17.19 -0.49
CA VAL A 230 5.00 16.92 -0.42
C VAL A 230 4.50 17.16 1.00
N PRO A 231 4.14 18.40 1.35
CA PRO A 231 3.52 18.69 2.64
C PRO A 231 2.15 18.02 2.77
N ARG A 232 1.82 17.58 3.98
CA ARG A 232 0.51 17.00 4.26
C ARG A 232 -0.56 18.08 4.26
N ILE A 233 -1.63 17.82 3.53
CA ILE A 233 -2.86 18.61 3.48
C ILE A 233 -4.01 17.63 3.68
N ALA A 234 -4.33 17.33 4.96
CA ALA A 234 -5.30 16.31 5.31
C ALA A 234 -6.70 16.68 4.79
N GLY A 235 -7.36 15.73 4.11
CA GLY A 235 -8.65 15.97 3.47
C GLY A 235 -8.66 17.05 2.39
N GLY A 236 -7.51 17.61 2.01
CA GLY A 236 -7.42 18.76 1.11
C GLY A 236 -7.66 20.11 1.78
N GLU A 237 -7.81 20.15 3.11
CA GLU A 237 -8.01 21.40 3.87
C GLU A 237 -6.68 22.09 4.17
N VAL A 238 -6.59 23.37 3.80
CA VAL A 238 -5.42 24.20 4.05
C VAL A 238 -5.84 25.58 4.54
N THR A 239 -5.23 26.06 5.63
CA THR A 239 -5.51 27.41 6.12
C THR A 239 -4.83 28.47 5.24
N PRO A 240 -5.37 29.72 5.20
CA PRO A 240 -4.74 30.80 4.45
C PRO A 240 -3.27 31.02 4.83
N ASP A 241 -2.91 30.97 6.11
CA ASP A 241 -1.54 31.15 6.58
C ASP A 241 -0.62 30.04 6.05
N LYS A 242 -1.04 28.79 6.10
CA LYS A 242 -0.29 27.67 5.54
C LYS A 242 -0.13 27.80 4.02
N LEU A 243 -1.16 28.29 3.32
CA LEU A 243 -1.09 28.52 1.87
C LEU A 243 -0.07 29.63 1.54
N ILE A 244 0.00 30.68 2.34
CA ILE A 244 1.02 31.75 2.22
C ILE A 244 2.42 31.17 2.40
N VAL A 245 2.64 30.35 3.42
CA VAL A 245 3.94 29.71 3.67
C VAL A 245 4.37 28.84 2.50
N LEU A 246 3.48 28.03 1.94
CA LEU A 246 3.77 27.22 0.75
C LEU A 246 4.21 28.08 -0.43
N GLY A 247 3.52 29.20 -0.67
CA GLY A 247 3.86 30.14 -1.73
C GLY A 247 5.23 30.83 -1.49
N GLN A 248 5.52 31.22 -0.25
CA GLN A 248 6.80 31.84 0.13
C GLN A 248 7.97 30.85 -0.04
N VAL A 249 7.84 29.63 0.44
CA VAL A 249 8.84 28.56 0.30
C VAL A 249 9.07 28.26 -1.19
N ALA A 250 8.01 28.09 -1.95
CA ALA A 250 8.13 27.84 -3.38
C ALA A 250 8.86 28.97 -4.12
N LYS A 251 8.53 30.23 -3.82
CA LYS A 251 9.19 31.41 -4.38
C LYS A 251 10.67 31.50 -3.98
N LYS A 252 10.96 31.29 -2.69
CA LYS A 252 12.33 31.38 -2.13
C LYS A 252 13.29 30.38 -2.78
N TYR A 253 12.83 29.14 -3.01
CA TYR A 253 13.66 28.04 -3.55
C TYR A 253 13.43 27.80 -5.04
N ASN A 254 12.66 28.65 -5.71
CA ASN A 254 12.30 28.55 -7.14
C ASN A 254 11.69 27.16 -7.48
N LEU A 255 10.67 26.75 -6.72
CA LEU A 255 10.01 25.47 -6.89
C LEU A 255 8.76 25.60 -7.77
N TYR A 256 8.52 24.62 -8.63
CA TYR A 256 7.27 24.51 -9.35
C TYR A 256 6.19 23.95 -8.42
N THR A 257 5.02 24.57 -8.39
CA THR A 257 3.90 24.18 -7.54
C THR A 257 2.77 23.58 -8.36
N LYS A 258 2.15 22.52 -7.85
CA LYS A 258 0.98 21.91 -8.50
C LYS A 258 0.02 21.30 -7.46
N ILE A 259 -1.27 21.56 -7.65
CA ILE A 259 -2.33 20.80 -6.98
C ILE A 259 -2.40 19.44 -7.68
N THR A 260 -2.16 18.39 -6.93
CA THR A 260 -2.14 17.01 -7.46
C THR A 260 -3.46 16.27 -7.20
N GLY A 261 -3.64 15.10 -7.81
CA GLY A 261 -4.86 14.31 -7.69
C GLY A 261 -5.20 13.84 -6.27
N GLY A 262 -4.25 13.93 -5.33
CA GLY A 262 -4.47 13.68 -3.90
C GLY A 262 -4.91 14.91 -3.12
N GLN A 263 -5.31 15.99 -3.79
CA GLN A 263 -5.71 17.27 -3.18
C GLN A 263 -4.60 17.90 -2.31
N ARG A 264 -3.35 17.73 -2.72
CA ARG A 264 -2.17 18.34 -2.10
C ARG A 264 -1.56 19.38 -3.03
N ILE A 265 -0.80 20.27 -2.45
CA ILE A 265 0.09 21.17 -3.17
C ILE A 265 1.50 20.60 -3.08
N ASP A 266 1.96 19.97 -4.17
CA ASP A 266 3.30 19.38 -4.23
C ASP A 266 4.28 20.44 -4.79
N LEU A 267 5.49 20.49 -4.22
CA LEU A 267 6.57 21.40 -4.61
C LEU A 267 7.65 20.61 -5.33
N PHE A 268 7.93 20.96 -6.58
CA PHE A 268 8.85 20.23 -7.46
C PHE A 268 10.10 21.02 -7.77
N GLY A 269 11.22 20.33 -8.03
CA GLY A 269 12.46 20.95 -8.47
C GLY A 269 13.42 21.32 -7.33
N ALA A 270 13.17 20.84 -6.12
CA ALA A 270 14.07 21.10 -5.00
C ALA A 270 15.45 20.45 -5.21
N ARG A 271 16.51 21.18 -4.95
CA ARG A 271 17.88 20.64 -4.93
C ARG A 271 18.13 19.97 -3.59
N VAL A 272 18.88 18.86 -3.58
CA VAL A 272 19.13 18.04 -2.38
C VAL A 272 19.67 18.88 -1.20
N GLN A 273 20.58 19.82 -1.47
CA GLN A 273 21.15 20.66 -0.43
C GLN A 273 20.14 21.64 0.21
N HIS A 274 19.02 21.93 -0.43
CA HIS A 274 17.98 22.82 0.07
C HIS A 274 16.91 22.06 0.90
N LEU A 275 16.82 20.74 0.76
CA LEU A 275 15.76 19.95 1.41
C LEU A 275 15.70 20.16 2.94
N PRO A 276 16.81 20.12 3.70
CA PRO A 276 16.75 20.32 5.14
C PRO A 276 16.18 21.68 5.55
N ALA A 277 16.50 22.74 4.79
CA ALA A 277 16.00 24.09 5.06
C ALA A 277 14.51 24.20 4.70
N ILE A 278 14.10 23.67 3.54
CA ILE A 278 12.71 23.63 3.10
C ILE A 278 11.84 22.87 4.12
N TRP A 279 12.29 21.69 4.55
CA TRP A 279 11.55 20.91 5.55
C TRP A 279 11.41 21.63 6.89
N ARG A 280 12.47 22.30 7.35
CA ARG A 280 12.42 23.07 8.59
C ARG A 280 11.37 24.17 8.51
N GLU A 281 11.38 24.97 7.45
CA GLU A 281 10.41 26.05 7.26
C GLU A 281 8.97 25.55 7.22
N LEU A 282 8.74 24.40 6.57
CA LEU A 282 7.41 23.78 6.50
C LEU A 282 6.98 23.19 7.85
N VAL A 283 7.88 22.49 8.55
CA VAL A 283 7.60 21.93 9.88
C VAL A 283 7.33 23.02 10.92
N ASP A 284 8.13 24.09 10.91
CA ASP A 284 7.93 25.26 11.80
C ASP A 284 6.57 25.94 11.56
N ALA A 285 6.03 25.84 10.33
CA ALA A 285 4.68 26.30 9.98
C ALA A 285 3.58 25.24 10.27
N GLY A 286 3.92 24.13 10.92
CA GLY A 286 2.99 23.09 11.33
C GLY A 286 2.57 22.13 10.20
N PHE A 287 3.39 21.98 9.14
CA PHE A 287 3.21 20.92 8.17
C PHE A 287 3.87 19.63 8.65
N GLU A 288 3.31 18.53 8.20
CA GLU A 288 3.86 17.18 8.32
C GLU A 288 4.21 16.60 6.94
N THR A 289 4.92 15.48 6.92
CA THR A 289 5.15 14.74 5.68
C THR A 289 3.85 14.24 5.05
N GLY A 290 3.75 14.31 3.73
CA GLY A 290 2.55 13.92 2.99
C GLY A 290 2.39 12.42 2.74
N HIS A 291 3.38 11.58 3.10
CA HIS A 291 3.36 10.12 2.85
C HIS A 291 2.92 9.78 1.40
N ALA A 292 3.51 10.45 0.42
CA ALA A 292 3.01 10.45 -0.96
C ALA A 292 3.44 9.26 -1.81
N TYR A 293 4.42 8.50 -1.37
CA TYR A 293 5.12 7.50 -2.19
C TYR A 293 5.12 6.11 -1.55
N GLY A 294 5.60 5.12 -2.27
CA GLY A 294 5.80 3.76 -1.81
C GLY A 294 4.54 3.09 -1.26
N LYS A 295 4.70 2.41 -0.15
CA LYS A 295 3.68 1.61 0.53
C LYS A 295 3.00 2.31 1.72
N ALA A 296 3.30 3.58 1.99
CA ALA A 296 2.57 4.37 2.97
C ALA A 296 1.12 4.60 2.52
N LEU A 297 0.20 4.65 3.48
CA LEU A 297 -1.19 5.01 3.20
C LEU A 297 -1.25 6.43 2.65
N ARG A 298 -2.00 6.60 1.57
CA ARG A 298 -2.13 7.88 0.88
C ARG A 298 -3.04 8.83 1.67
N THR A 299 -2.96 10.11 1.31
CA THR A 299 -3.93 11.11 1.74
C THR A 299 -5.34 10.70 1.37
N VAL A 300 -6.30 11.03 2.23
CA VAL A 300 -7.72 10.76 2.01
C VAL A 300 -8.33 11.89 1.21
N LYS A 301 -8.81 11.61 0.01
CA LYS A 301 -9.50 12.58 -0.83
C LYS A 301 -10.88 12.88 -0.24
N SER A 302 -11.35 14.12 -0.29
CA SER A 302 -12.69 14.50 0.17
C SER A 302 -13.42 15.41 -0.82
N CYS A 303 -14.72 15.55 -0.66
CA CYS A 303 -15.47 16.70 -1.16
C CYS A 303 -15.67 17.72 -0.03
N VAL A 304 -16.29 18.87 -0.33
CA VAL A 304 -16.45 19.97 0.64
C VAL A 304 -17.46 19.71 1.77
N GLY A 305 -18.19 18.60 1.73
CA GLY A 305 -19.11 18.18 2.79
C GLY A 305 -20.36 19.03 2.97
N SER A 306 -21.11 18.73 4.03
CA SER A 306 -22.41 19.38 4.31
C SER A 306 -22.28 20.85 4.68
N THR A 307 -21.14 21.29 5.23
CA THR A 307 -20.93 22.69 5.61
C THR A 307 -20.98 23.65 4.40
N TRP A 308 -20.44 23.25 3.26
CA TRP A 308 -20.28 24.11 2.09
C TRP A 308 -21.08 23.68 0.88
N CYS A 309 -21.61 22.46 0.86
CA CYS A 309 -22.37 21.91 -0.24
C CYS A 309 -23.84 21.71 0.14
N ARG A 310 -24.76 22.37 -0.60
CA ARG A 310 -26.21 22.22 -0.37
C ARG A 310 -26.74 20.78 -0.53
N TYR A 311 -25.99 19.91 -1.18
CA TYR A 311 -26.33 18.50 -1.40
C TYR A 311 -25.62 17.56 -0.42
N GLY A 312 -24.67 18.09 0.37
CA GLY A 312 -23.95 17.29 1.36
C GLY A 312 -24.87 16.89 2.51
N VAL A 313 -24.88 15.59 2.85
CA VAL A 313 -25.69 15.08 3.97
C VAL A 313 -24.86 14.87 5.23
N GLN A 314 -23.53 14.73 5.08
CA GLN A 314 -22.59 14.61 6.21
C GLN A 314 -21.34 15.45 5.98
N ASP A 315 -20.58 15.69 7.05
CA ASP A 315 -19.29 16.38 7.03
C ASP A 315 -18.18 15.45 6.53
N SER A 316 -18.03 15.36 5.21
CA SER A 316 -16.99 14.54 4.58
C SER A 316 -15.58 15.05 4.82
N MET A 317 -15.41 16.35 5.06
CA MET A 317 -14.10 16.94 5.35
C MET A 317 -13.59 16.45 6.72
N ALA A 318 -14.39 16.61 7.76
CA ALA A 318 -14.04 16.13 9.09
C ALA A 318 -13.78 14.61 9.12
N MET A 319 -14.62 13.82 8.41
CA MET A 319 -14.44 12.37 8.31
C MET A 319 -13.13 12.04 7.57
N ALA A 320 -12.80 12.70 6.46
CA ALA A 320 -11.58 12.45 5.71
C ALA A 320 -10.32 12.79 6.55
N ILE A 321 -10.33 13.92 7.26
CA ILE A 321 -9.26 14.33 8.17
C ILE A 321 -9.10 13.31 9.31
N TYR A 322 -10.21 12.85 9.89
CA TYR A 322 -10.20 11.83 10.93
C TYR A 322 -9.56 10.54 10.44
N VAL A 323 -10.01 10.01 9.29
CA VAL A 323 -9.48 8.78 8.70
C VAL A 323 -7.99 8.92 8.37
N GLU A 324 -7.59 10.05 7.77
CA GLU A 324 -6.19 10.30 7.44
C GLU A 324 -5.30 10.33 8.68
N ASN A 325 -5.70 11.09 9.71
CA ASN A 325 -4.96 11.17 10.96
C ASN A 325 -4.91 9.85 11.73
N ARG A 326 -5.97 9.05 11.62
CA ARG A 326 -6.06 7.71 12.23
C ARG A 326 -5.03 6.74 11.66
N TYR A 327 -4.78 6.81 10.35
CA TYR A 327 -4.00 5.80 9.63
C TYR A 327 -2.72 6.33 8.97
N LYS A 328 -2.42 7.62 9.08
CA LYS A 328 -1.19 8.20 8.54
C LYS A 328 0.05 7.47 9.05
N GLY A 329 1.02 7.25 8.17
CA GLY A 329 2.28 6.60 8.51
C GLY A 329 2.22 5.07 8.57
N LEU A 330 1.07 4.44 8.46
CA LEU A 330 1.00 2.99 8.34
C LEU A 330 1.45 2.52 6.95
N ARG A 331 2.10 1.36 6.93
CA ARG A 331 2.54 0.71 5.71
C ARG A 331 1.52 -0.33 5.26
N SER A 332 1.03 -0.19 4.03
CA SER A 332 0.16 -1.17 3.37
C SER A 332 0.97 -2.14 2.49
N PRO A 333 0.43 -3.30 2.11
CA PRO A 333 1.10 -4.24 1.19
C PRO A 333 1.43 -3.60 -0.17
N HIS A 334 0.55 -2.74 -0.67
CA HIS A 334 0.69 -2.00 -1.92
C HIS A 334 0.21 -0.56 -1.74
N LYS A 335 0.36 0.28 -2.79
CA LYS A 335 -0.20 1.63 -2.85
C LYS A 335 -1.70 1.58 -2.55
N PHE A 336 -2.12 2.32 -1.53
CA PHE A 336 -3.48 2.28 -1.01
C PHE A 336 -4.10 3.67 -1.02
N LYS A 337 -5.23 3.82 -1.71
CA LYS A 337 -5.93 5.09 -1.90
C LYS A 337 -7.30 5.06 -1.25
N SER A 338 -7.74 6.18 -0.73
CA SER A 338 -9.04 6.33 -0.10
C SER A 338 -9.70 7.66 -0.42
N ALA A 339 -11.01 7.71 -0.25
CA ALA A 339 -11.77 8.94 -0.39
C ALA A 339 -13.05 8.93 0.44
N VAL A 340 -13.55 10.12 0.77
CA VAL A 340 -14.80 10.32 1.50
C VAL A 340 -15.70 11.28 0.72
N SER A 341 -16.89 10.84 0.35
CA SER A 341 -17.92 11.65 -0.31
C SER A 341 -19.05 11.98 0.66
N GLY A 342 -19.43 13.26 0.73
CA GLY A 342 -20.47 13.77 1.64
C GLY A 342 -21.91 13.50 1.19
N CYS A 343 -22.11 12.82 0.06
CA CYS A 343 -23.39 12.33 -0.44
C CYS A 343 -23.18 11.36 -1.61
N THR A 344 -24.27 10.75 -2.10
CA THR A 344 -24.29 9.79 -3.21
C THR A 344 -23.92 10.37 -4.59
N ARG A 345 -23.69 11.68 -4.71
CA ARG A 345 -23.17 12.31 -5.95
C ARG A 345 -21.67 12.01 -6.19
N GLU A 346 -20.99 11.52 -5.19
CA GLU A 346 -19.66 10.89 -5.34
C GLU A 346 -18.55 11.83 -5.87
N CYS A 347 -18.60 13.12 -5.52
CA CYS A 347 -17.62 14.11 -6.00
C CYS A 347 -16.16 13.81 -5.61
N ALA A 348 -15.92 13.00 -4.56
CA ALA A 348 -14.59 12.56 -4.18
C ALA A 348 -14.15 11.24 -4.85
N GLU A 349 -15.02 10.63 -5.67
CA GLU A 349 -14.76 9.36 -6.39
C GLU A 349 -14.42 8.19 -5.44
N ALA A 350 -15.16 8.07 -4.33
CA ALA A 350 -14.89 7.09 -3.28
C ALA A 350 -15.01 5.64 -3.79
N GLN A 351 -15.98 5.33 -4.66
CA GLN A 351 -16.14 3.99 -5.25
C GLN A 351 -15.01 3.58 -6.21
N SER A 352 -14.15 4.51 -6.60
CA SER A 352 -12.99 4.22 -7.45
C SER A 352 -11.70 4.04 -6.64
N LYS A 353 -11.79 3.95 -5.32
CA LYS A 353 -10.63 3.83 -4.42
C LYS A 353 -10.56 2.43 -3.81
N ASP A 354 -9.40 2.09 -3.26
CA ASP A 354 -9.19 0.82 -2.56
C ASP A 354 -10.18 0.67 -1.40
N PHE A 355 -10.44 1.77 -0.66
CA PHE A 355 -11.64 1.93 0.13
C PHE A 355 -12.24 3.33 -0.04
N GLY A 356 -13.56 3.42 0.05
CA GLY A 356 -14.30 4.66 -0.05
C GLY A 356 -15.40 4.73 1.00
N ILE A 357 -15.66 5.94 1.47
CA ILE A 357 -16.72 6.20 2.45
C ILE A 357 -17.70 7.18 1.82
N ILE A 358 -18.98 6.82 1.78
CA ILE A 358 -20.05 7.65 1.22
C ILE A 358 -21.08 7.92 2.28
N ALA A 359 -21.39 9.21 2.47
CA ALA A 359 -22.39 9.64 3.43
C ALA A 359 -23.80 9.23 3.02
N THR A 360 -24.58 8.81 4.02
CA THR A 360 -26.04 8.64 3.98
C THR A 360 -26.68 9.51 5.05
N GLU A 361 -27.98 9.64 5.05
CA GLU A 361 -28.71 10.44 6.04
C GLU A 361 -28.46 9.95 7.49
N ASN A 362 -28.27 8.64 7.67
CA ASN A 362 -28.15 8.01 8.97
C ASN A 362 -26.72 7.54 9.30
N GLY A 363 -25.72 7.94 8.53
CA GLY A 363 -24.34 7.51 8.75
C GLY A 363 -23.50 7.41 7.49
N TRP A 364 -22.70 6.35 7.40
CA TRP A 364 -21.71 6.18 6.34
C TRP A 364 -21.73 4.76 5.79
N ASN A 365 -21.67 4.64 4.48
CA ASN A 365 -21.43 3.38 3.79
C ASN A 365 -19.94 3.24 3.48
N LEU A 366 -19.37 2.06 3.78
CA LEU A 366 -18.01 1.71 3.46
C LEU A 366 -17.96 0.85 2.19
N PHE A 367 -17.26 1.32 1.19
CA PHE A 367 -17.02 0.61 -0.06
C PHE A 367 -15.57 0.16 -0.14
N VAL A 368 -15.31 -1.05 -0.64
CA VAL A 368 -13.95 -1.62 -0.72
C VAL A 368 -13.68 -2.26 -2.08
N GLY A 369 -12.40 -2.37 -2.43
CA GLY A 369 -11.96 -3.06 -3.66
C GLY A 369 -12.17 -2.29 -4.95
N GLY A 370 -12.37 -0.97 -4.90
CA GLY A 370 -12.43 -0.13 -6.09
C GLY A 370 -11.07 0.10 -6.73
N ASN A 371 -11.06 0.50 -8.00
CA ASN A 371 -9.87 0.85 -8.75
C ASN A 371 -10.17 1.93 -9.80
N GLY A 372 -9.51 3.07 -9.70
CA GLY A 372 -9.55 4.13 -10.70
C GLY A 372 -8.36 4.13 -11.67
N GLY A 373 -7.61 3.02 -11.76
CA GLY A 373 -6.45 2.86 -12.62
C GLY A 373 -6.77 2.34 -14.02
N MET A 374 -5.84 1.64 -14.65
CA MET A 374 -5.95 1.14 -16.03
C MET A 374 -7.12 0.16 -16.26
N LYS A 375 -7.52 -0.58 -15.25
CA LYS A 375 -8.72 -1.43 -15.27
C LYS A 375 -9.70 -0.90 -14.23
N PRO A 376 -10.53 0.11 -14.59
CA PRO A 376 -11.45 0.73 -13.64
C PRO A 376 -12.46 -0.28 -13.10
N ARG A 377 -12.73 -0.16 -11.80
CA ARG A 377 -13.70 -0.99 -11.10
C ARG A 377 -14.38 -0.17 -10.00
N HIS A 378 -15.69 -0.30 -9.88
CA HIS A 378 -16.43 0.19 -8.74
C HIS A 378 -16.18 -0.70 -7.51
N ALA A 379 -16.04 -0.07 -6.36
CA ALA A 379 -15.96 -0.77 -5.08
C ALA A 379 -17.30 -1.41 -4.72
N ASP A 380 -17.23 -2.52 -3.99
CA ASP A 380 -18.41 -3.19 -3.41
C ASP A 380 -18.70 -2.61 -2.00
N LEU A 381 -20.01 -2.60 -1.64
CA LEU A 381 -20.50 -2.17 -0.32
C LEU A 381 -20.24 -3.26 0.71
#